data_8e383493c754ec70196fb2715ef6602c
#
_entry.id   8e383493c754ec70196fb2715ef6602c
#
_cell.length_a   1.000
_cell.length_b   1.000
_cell.length_c   1.000
_cell.angle_alpha   90.00
_cell.angle_beta   90.00
_cell.angle_gamma   90.00
#
_symmetry.space_group_name_H-M   'P 1'
#
loop_
_entity.id
_entity.type
_entity.pdbx_description
1 polymer ?
#
loop_
_entity_poly.entity_id
_entity_poly.type
_entity_poly.pdbx_seq_one_letter_code
_entity_poly.pdbx_strand_id
1 'polypeptide(L)'
;MPRTWTTRPETGRDVPAIREVVLAAFPTPMEADLVEALRADPAWIPGLSIVAVDDDGTVAGHALLTRCHVGDAPALALASCAVLPRHQKQGAGSAAIRAGLEAARAMGENLVLVLGHAGYYPRFGFTRASAYGIRPPFEAPDEAMMALVFDDALPVPSGVIAYAPPFGV
;
A
#
# COMPACT_ATOMS: atom_id res chain seq x y z
N MET A 1 25.04 -6.91 6.92
CA MET A 1 23.90 -7.78 7.28
C MET A 1 22.61 -7.05 7.02
N PRO A 2 21.67 -7.66 6.29
CA PRO A 2 20.35 -7.05 6.17
C PRO A 2 19.70 -7.01 7.56
N ARG A 3 19.06 -5.89 7.85
CA ARG A 3 18.36 -5.70 9.10
C ARG A 3 17.05 -6.51 9.07
N THR A 4 16.76 -7.21 10.16
CA THR A 4 15.50 -7.93 10.29
C THR A 4 14.45 -7.02 10.91
N TRP A 5 13.25 -7.02 10.32
CA TRP A 5 12.12 -6.22 10.79
C TRP A 5 11.00 -7.15 11.26
N THR A 6 10.40 -6.83 12.38
CA THR A 6 9.17 -7.48 12.80
C THR A 6 8.01 -6.75 12.17
N THR A 7 7.14 -7.48 11.48
CA THR A 7 5.95 -6.91 10.87
C THR A 7 4.70 -7.48 11.52
N ARG A 8 3.69 -6.63 11.65
CA ARG A 8 2.39 -7.02 12.19
C ARG A 8 1.33 -6.01 11.78
N PRO A 9 0.03 -6.39 11.83
CA PRO A 9 -1.03 -5.40 11.68
C PRO A 9 -0.96 -4.34 12.78
N GLU A 10 -1.40 -3.12 12.46
CA GLU A 10 -1.45 -2.06 13.44
C GLU A 10 -2.44 -2.38 14.56
N THR A 11 -2.16 -1.84 15.73
CA THR A 11 -3.09 -1.79 16.86
C THR A 11 -3.43 -0.33 17.16
N GLY A 12 -4.42 -0.09 18.01
CA GLY A 12 -4.78 1.28 18.39
C GLY A 12 -3.62 2.08 18.98
N ARG A 13 -2.66 1.42 19.61
CA ARG A 13 -1.47 2.05 20.18
C ARG A 13 -0.50 2.57 19.13
N ASP A 14 -0.58 2.03 17.91
CA ASP A 14 0.33 2.40 16.83
C ASP A 14 -0.11 3.68 16.09
N VAL A 15 -1.35 4.10 16.24
CA VAL A 15 -1.92 5.22 15.48
C VAL A 15 -1.06 6.49 15.54
N PRO A 16 -0.64 6.97 16.72
CA PRO A 16 0.24 8.14 16.78
C PRO A 16 1.60 7.90 16.10
N ALA A 17 2.20 6.72 16.29
CA ALA A 17 3.49 6.38 15.70
C ALA A 17 3.42 6.30 14.18
N ILE A 18 2.33 5.74 13.63
CA ILE A 18 2.10 5.71 12.19
C ILE A 18 2.03 7.11 11.64
N ARG A 19 1.30 8.01 12.30
CA ARG A 19 1.23 9.41 11.86
C ARG A 19 2.61 10.06 11.83
N GLU A 20 3.42 9.83 12.85
CA GLU A 20 4.80 10.35 12.90
C GLU A 20 5.65 9.83 11.73
N VAL A 21 5.56 8.53 11.43
CA VAL A 21 6.31 7.93 10.32
C VAL A 21 5.88 8.56 8.99
N VAL A 22 4.58 8.69 8.76
CA VAL A 22 4.07 9.24 7.50
C VAL A 22 4.41 10.72 7.37
N LEU A 23 4.26 11.50 8.46
CA LEU A 23 4.66 12.92 8.46
C LEU A 23 6.15 13.09 8.17
N ALA A 24 7.00 12.22 8.71
CA ALA A 24 8.45 12.31 8.51
C ALA A 24 8.88 11.87 7.11
N ALA A 25 8.12 10.99 6.47
CA ALA A 25 8.46 10.42 5.16
C ALA A 25 8.06 11.30 3.98
N PHE A 26 7.07 12.16 4.15
CA PHE A 26 6.52 12.99 3.07
C PHE A 26 6.65 14.48 3.37
N PRO A 27 6.75 15.33 2.32
CA PRO A 27 6.99 16.76 2.53
C PRO A 27 5.77 17.54 3.03
N THR A 28 4.55 16.95 2.95
CA THR A 28 3.32 17.59 3.39
C THR A 28 2.54 16.66 4.33
N PRO A 29 1.60 17.18 5.14
CA PRO A 29 0.77 16.34 5.99
C PRO A 29 -0.35 15.61 5.23
N MET A 30 -0.50 15.81 3.94
CA MET A 30 -1.59 15.25 3.15
C MET A 30 -1.67 13.71 3.26
N GLU A 31 -0.52 13.05 3.21
CA GLU A 31 -0.47 11.59 3.28
C GLU A 31 -0.87 11.07 4.66
N ALA A 32 -0.44 11.74 5.72
CA ALA A 32 -0.83 11.39 7.09
C ALA A 32 -2.34 11.63 7.32
N ASP A 33 -2.86 12.73 6.80
CA ASP A 33 -4.29 13.03 6.87
C ASP A 33 -5.10 12.01 6.07
N LEU A 34 -4.58 11.58 4.92
CA LEU A 34 -5.22 10.54 4.10
C LEU A 34 -5.34 9.22 4.88
N VAL A 35 -4.27 8.79 5.54
CA VAL A 35 -4.30 7.55 6.34
C VAL A 35 -5.38 7.65 7.43
N GLU A 36 -5.46 8.77 8.12
CA GLU A 36 -6.49 8.97 9.17
C GLU A 36 -7.91 8.96 8.58
N ALA A 37 -8.10 9.62 7.45
CA ALA A 37 -9.40 9.63 6.77
C ALA A 37 -9.80 8.24 6.29
N LEU A 38 -8.84 7.48 5.75
CA LEU A 38 -9.08 6.09 5.33
C LEU A 38 -9.43 5.19 6.51
N ARG A 39 -8.79 5.41 7.67
CA ARG A 39 -9.08 4.62 8.88
C ARG A 39 -10.53 4.75 9.31
N ALA A 40 -11.17 5.88 9.04
CA ALA A 40 -12.56 6.15 9.35
C ALA A 40 -13.53 5.83 8.18
N ASP A 41 -13.01 5.38 7.05
CA ASP A 41 -13.79 5.15 5.82
C ASP A 41 -14.12 3.65 5.67
N PRO A 42 -15.27 3.31 5.04
CA PRO A 42 -15.59 1.90 4.75
C PRO A 42 -14.55 1.15 3.91
N ALA A 43 -13.67 1.85 3.21
CA ALA A 43 -12.58 1.23 2.45
C ALA A 43 -11.48 0.63 3.32
N TRP A 44 -11.44 0.96 4.61
CA TRP A 44 -10.48 0.39 5.55
C TRP A 44 -10.76 -1.08 5.77
N ILE A 45 -9.72 -1.91 5.65
CA ILE A 45 -9.83 -3.36 5.86
C ILE A 45 -8.96 -3.74 7.05
N PRO A 46 -9.55 -4.22 8.15
CA PRO A 46 -8.76 -4.67 9.30
C PRO A 46 -7.72 -5.71 8.89
N GLY A 47 -6.50 -5.55 9.39
CA GLY A 47 -5.39 -6.46 9.06
C GLY A 47 -4.54 -6.03 7.87
N LEU A 48 -4.91 -4.97 7.14
CA LEU A 48 -4.17 -4.50 5.96
C LEU A 48 -3.47 -3.16 6.17
N SER A 49 -3.34 -2.71 7.41
CA SER A 49 -2.42 -1.64 7.80
C SER A 49 -1.29 -2.30 8.58
N ILE A 50 -0.09 -2.31 7.98
CA ILE A 50 1.03 -3.07 8.49
C ILE A 50 2.12 -2.13 8.98
N VAL A 51 2.64 -2.40 10.17
CA VAL A 51 3.80 -1.71 10.71
C VAL A 51 5.03 -2.61 10.67
N ALA A 52 6.18 -2.01 10.39
CA ALA A 52 7.49 -2.65 10.53
C ALA A 52 8.17 -2.04 11.75
N VAL A 53 8.56 -2.88 12.68
CA VAL A 53 9.03 -2.49 14.00
C VAL A 53 10.49 -2.92 14.16
N ASP A 54 11.31 -2.06 14.74
CA ASP A 54 12.71 -2.36 15.00
C ASP A 54 12.88 -3.16 16.31
N ASP A 55 14.13 -3.45 16.68
CA ASP A 55 14.44 -4.25 17.88
C ASP A 55 14.02 -3.58 19.18
N ASP A 56 13.86 -2.26 19.16
CA ASP A 56 13.43 -1.47 20.32
C ASP A 56 11.92 -1.36 20.44
N GLY A 57 11.17 -1.91 19.50
CA GLY A 57 9.73 -1.77 19.44
C GLY A 57 9.25 -0.49 18.77
N THR A 58 10.16 0.28 18.16
CA THR A 58 9.81 1.51 17.45
C THR A 58 9.23 1.21 16.08
N VAL A 59 8.09 1.83 15.77
CA VAL A 59 7.50 1.75 14.42
C VAL A 59 8.37 2.56 13.48
N ALA A 60 9.00 1.88 12.53
CA ALA A 60 9.92 2.49 11.58
C ALA A 60 9.34 2.58 10.17
N GLY A 61 8.40 1.70 9.84
CA GLY A 61 7.78 1.66 8.52
C GLY A 61 6.30 1.33 8.59
N HIS A 62 5.58 1.70 7.54
CA HIS A 62 4.14 1.49 7.43
C HIS A 62 3.75 1.25 5.99
N ALA A 63 2.85 0.30 5.76
CA ALA A 63 2.23 0.07 4.47
C ALA A 63 0.73 -0.15 4.67
N LEU A 64 -0.07 0.47 3.81
CA LEU A 64 -1.52 0.44 3.90
C LEU A 64 -2.14 -0.05 2.59
N LEU A 65 -3.05 -1.00 2.70
CA LEU A 65 -3.87 -1.48 1.59
C LEU A 65 -5.34 -1.20 1.93
N THR A 66 -6.04 -0.54 1.03
CA THR A 66 -7.46 -0.21 1.21
C THR A 66 -8.27 -0.64 0.00
N ARG A 67 -9.59 -0.74 0.18
CA ARG A 67 -10.51 -1.13 -0.88
C ARG A 67 -10.57 -0.07 -1.97
N CYS A 68 -10.41 -0.53 -3.21
CA CYS A 68 -10.77 0.22 -4.40
C CYS A 68 -11.51 -0.72 -5.35
N HIS A 69 -11.89 -0.22 -6.52
CA HIS A 69 -12.58 -1.01 -7.53
C HIS A 69 -11.98 -0.71 -8.90
N VAL A 70 -12.07 -1.69 -9.79
CA VAL A 70 -11.80 -1.51 -11.22
C VAL A 70 -13.10 -1.85 -11.93
N GLY A 71 -13.77 -0.84 -12.47
CA GLY A 71 -15.18 -1.01 -12.81
C GLY A 71 -15.96 -1.36 -11.54
N ASP A 72 -16.72 -2.44 -11.55
CA ASP A 72 -17.45 -2.93 -10.38
C ASP A 72 -16.68 -3.98 -9.58
N ALA A 73 -15.51 -4.39 -10.03
CA ALA A 73 -14.75 -5.46 -9.41
C ALA A 73 -13.90 -4.94 -8.25
N PRO A 74 -13.90 -5.61 -7.09
CA PRO A 74 -13.08 -5.18 -5.96
C PRO A 74 -11.59 -5.41 -6.21
N ALA A 75 -10.79 -4.47 -5.73
CA ALA A 75 -9.34 -4.51 -5.76
C ALA A 75 -8.80 -3.80 -4.52
N LEU A 76 -7.49 -3.79 -4.37
CA LEU A 76 -6.82 -3.07 -3.30
C LEU A 76 -5.90 -2.00 -3.88
N ALA A 77 -5.84 -0.88 -3.21
CA ALA A 77 -4.87 0.18 -3.48
C ALA A 77 -3.80 0.15 -2.40
N LEU A 78 -2.54 0.03 -2.80
CA LEU A 78 -1.39 0.15 -1.91
C LEU A 78 -0.99 1.63 -1.86
N ALA A 79 -1.35 2.29 -0.79
CA ALA A 79 -1.04 3.69 -0.50
C ALA A 79 -1.47 4.01 0.94
N SER A 80 -0.59 4.52 1.78
CA SER A 80 0.77 4.90 1.47
C SER A 80 1.76 3.85 1.95
N CYS A 81 3.04 4.03 1.53
CA CYS A 81 4.17 3.29 2.07
C CYS A 81 5.15 4.32 2.60
N ALA A 82 5.52 4.21 3.86
CA ALA A 82 6.36 5.20 4.52
C ALA A 82 7.42 4.54 5.40
N VAL A 83 8.59 5.16 5.48
CA VAL A 83 9.69 4.72 6.35
C VAL A 83 10.30 5.95 6.99
N LEU A 84 10.57 5.88 8.30
CA LEU A 84 11.32 6.95 8.98
C LEU A 84 12.64 7.22 8.25
N PRO A 85 13.02 8.49 8.05
CA PRO A 85 14.24 8.82 7.30
C PRO A 85 15.50 8.11 7.79
N ARG A 86 15.66 7.96 9.12
CA ARG A 86 16.81 7.27 9.70
C ARG A 86 16.85 5.76 9.43
N HIS A 87 15.73 5.19 8.98
CA HIS A 87 15.59 3.76 8.70
C HIS A 87 15.40 3.47 7.22
N GLN A 88 15.47 4.48 6.35
CA GLN A 88 15.36 4.27 4.90
C GLN A 88 16.51 3.41 4.38
N LYS A 89 16.23 2.67 3.28
CA LYS A 89 17.18 1.76 2.63
C LYS A 89 17.68 0.60 3.50
N GLN A 90 16.93 0.26 4.54
CA GLN A 90 17.24 -0.85 5.43
C GLN A 90 16.21 -1.98 5.35
N GLY A 91 15.25 -1.88 4.42
CA GLY A 91 14.28 -2.93 4.16
C GLY A 91 12.97 -2.85 4.95
N ALA A 92 12.77 -1.81 5.78
CA ALA A 92 11.55 -1.68 6.58
C ALA A 92 10.29 -1.54 5.71
N GLY A 93 10.35 -0.70 4.69
CA GLY A 93 9.22 -0.51 3.76
C GLY A 93 8.91 -1.77 2.99
N SER A 94 9.94 -2.43 2.47
CA SER A 94 9.77 -3.69 1.74
C SER A 94 9.18 -4.79 2.63
N ALA A 95 9.61 -4.87 3.89
CA ALA A 95 9.07 -5.83 4.84
C ALA A 95 7.58 -5.59 5.10
N ALA A 96 7.18 -4.33 5.32
CA ALA A 96 5.79 -3.97 5.53
C ALA A 96 4.92 -4.28 4.29
N ILE A 97 5.41 -3.94 3.09
CA ILE A 97 4.72 -4.23 1.84
C ILE A 97 4.53 -5.74 1.66
N ARG A 98 5.59 -6.53 1.82
CA ARG A 98 5.50 -7.99 1.66
C ARG A 98 4.50 -8.59 2.64
N ALA A 99 4.51 -8.16 3.89
CA ALA A 99 3.56 -8.64 4.89
C ALA A 99 2.13 -8.25 4.53
N GLY A 100 1.91 -7.05 4.04
CA GLY A 100 0.59 -6.58 3.60
C GLY A 100 0.07 -7.36 2.40
N LEU A 101 0.92 -7.61 1.42
CA LEU A 101 0.56 -8.40 0.22
C LEU A 101 0.23 -9.85 0.60
N GLU A 102 0.99 -10.43 1.50
CA GLU A 102 0.74 -11.79 1.98
C GLU A 102 -0.58 -11.88 2.74
N ALA A 103 -0.87 -10.91 3.61
CA ALA A 103 -2.14 -10.83 4.32
C ALA A 103 -3.32 -10.68 3.35
N ALA A 104 -3.19 -9.83 2.34
CA ALA A 104 -4.20 -9.64 1.31
C ALA A 104 -4.48 -10.94 0.55
N ARG A 105 -3.42 -11.64 0.16
CA ARG A 105 -3.55 -12.93 -0.53
C ARG A 105 -4.27 -13.95 0.34
N ALA A 106 -3.93 -14.02 1.63
CA ALA A 106 -4.58 -14.94 2.57
C ALA A 106 -6.06 -14.62 2.79
N MET A 107 -6.48 -13.36 2.58
CA MET A 107 -7.87 -12.94 2.64
C MET A 107 -8.68 -13.25 1.38
N GLY A 108 -8.03 -13.78 0.34
CA GLY A 108 -8.68 -14.09 -0.92
C GLY A 108 -8.70 -12.94 -1.93
N GLU A 109 -7.95 -11.87 -1.69
CA GLU A 109 -7.80 -10.77 -2.65
C GLU A 109 -6.97 -11.23 -3.85
N ASN A 110 -7.23 -10.68 -5.03
CA ASN A 110 -6.51 -11.09 -6.22
C ASN A 110 -5.80 -9.96 -6.95
N LEU A 111 -6.20 -8.71 -6.76
CA LEU A 111 -5.67 -7.57 -7.51
C LEU A 111 -5.26 -6.45 -6.56
N VAL A 112 -4.00 -6.03 -6.67
CA VAL A 112 -3.46 -4.88 -5.94
C VAL A 112 -2.91 -3.89 -6.94
N LEU A 113 -3.23 -2.61 -6.74
CA LEU A 113 -2.81 -1.51 -7.59
C LEU A 113 -1.90 -0.57 -6.81
N VAL A 114 -0.86 -0.07 -7.45
CA VAL A 114 0.04 0.90 -6.86
C VAL A 114 0.47 1.92 -7.90
N LEU A 115 0.54 3.17 -7.48
CA LEU A 115 1.16 4.25 -8.25
C LEU A 115 2.49 4.58 -7.59
N GLY A 116 3.60 4.35 -8.28
CA GLY A 116 4.90 4.58 -7.68
C GLY A 116 6.06 4.35 -8.64
N HIS A 117 7.25 4.17 -8.08
CA HIS A 117 8.46 4.05 -8.86
C HIS A 117 8.54 2.71 -9.60
N ALA A 118 8.68 2.79 -10.92
CA ALA A 118 8.82 1.61 -11.77
C ALA A 118 10.11 0.80 -11.48
N GLY A 119 11.09 1.40 -10.81
CA GLY A 119 12.30 0.70 -10.40
C GLY A 119 12.20 -0.03 -9.06
N TYR A 120 11.12 0.17 -8.32
CA TYR A 120 10.98 -0.38 -6.99
C TYR A 120 9.93 -1.49 -6.89
N TYR A 121 8.70 -1.23 -7.31
CA TYR A 121 7.57 -2.14 -7.10
C TYR A 121 7.63 -3.45 -7.90
N PRO A 122 8.29 -3.54 -9.08
CA PRO A 122 8.42 -4.84 -9.76
C PRO A 122 9.07 -5.94 -8.93
N ARG A 123 9.87 -5.59 -7.93
CA ARG A 123 10.48 -6.58 -7.01
C ARG A 123 9.44 -7.39 -6.23
N PHE A 124 8.20 -6.89 -6.11
CA PHE A 124 7.10 -7.58 -5.44
C PHE A 124 6.20 -8.33 -6.43
N GLY A 125 6.48 -8.24 -7.73
CA GLY A 125 5.68 -8.87 -8.77
C GLY A 125 4.74 -7.92 -9.52
N PHE A 126 4.77 -6.62 -9.22
CA PHE A 126 3.97 -5.64 -9.94
C PHE A 126 4.43 -5.48 -11.39
N THR A 127 3.47 -5.36 -12.30
CA THR A 127 3.68 -5.05 -13.71
C THR A 127 2.78 -3.89 -14.11
N ARG A 128 2.93 -3.37 -15.33
CA ARG A 128 2.11 -2.24 -15.77
C ARG A 128 0.63 -2.59 -15.76
N ALA A 129 -0.18 -1.73 -15.12
CA ALA A 129 -1.63 -1.93 -15.05
C ALA A 129 -2.27 -1.89 -16.45
N SER A 130 -1.69 -1.13 -17.38
CA SER A 130 -2.18 -1.05 -18.77
C SER A 130 -2.14 -2.40 -19.49
N ALA A 131 -1.27 -3.33 -19.07
CA ALA A 131 -1.25 -4.68 -19.63
C ALA A 131 -2.56 -5.45 -19.40
N TYR A 132 -3.32 -5.05 -18.36
CA TYR A 132 -4.64 -5.60 -18.05
C TYR A 132 -5.78 -4.69 -18.48
N GLY A 133 -5.48 -3.58 -19.17
CA GLY A 133 -6.51 -2.59 -19.52
C GLY A 133 -7.00 -1.78 -18.33
N ILE A 134 -6.19 -1.66 -17.28
CA ILE A 134 -6.51 -0.90 -16.07
C ILE A 134 -5.81 0.46 -16.14
N ARG A 135 -6.54 1.53 -15.82
CA ARG A 135 -5.99 2.87 -15.84
C ARG A 135 -6.50 3.70 -14.65
N PRO A 136 -5.70 4.66 -14.17
CA PRO A 136 -6.15 5.57 -13.11
C PRO A 136 -7.14 6.60 -13.65
N PRO A 137 -7.90 7.27 -12.76
CA PRO A 137 -8.83 8.35 -13.15
C PRO A 137 -8.14 9.71 -13.31
N PHE A 138 -6.81 9.73 -13.38
CA PHE A 138 -5.98 10.93 -13.50
C PHE A 138 -4.82 10.61 -14.45
N GLU A 139 -4.07 11.65 -14.86
CA GLU A 139 -2.89 11.46 -15.69
C GLU A 139 -1.72 10.97 -14.83
N ALA A 140 -1.04 9.94 -15.32
CA ALA A 140 0.17 9.40 -14.71
C ALA A 140 1.00 8.70 -15.77
N PRO A 141 2.33 8.64 -15.61
CA PRO A 141 3.15 7.84 -16.51
C PRO A 141 2.70 6.38 -16.50
N ASP A 142 2.64 5.76 -17.67
CA ASP A 142 2.18 4.38 -17.80
C ASP A 142 3.00 3.42 -16.94
N GLU A 143 4.32 3.62 -16.87
CA GLU A 143 5.23 2.80 -16.09
C GLU A 143 5.06 2.96 -14.58
N ALA A 144 4.42 4.05 -14.12
CA ALA A 144 4.19 4.31 -12.70
C ALA A 144 2.92 3.66 -12.16
N MET A 145 1.94 3.37 -13.02
CA MET A 145 0.70 2.71 -12.60
C MET A 145 0.86 1.21 -12.78
N MET A 146 0.89 0.49 -11.66
CA MET A 146 1.23 -0.94 -11.67
C MET A 146 0.16 -1.78 -10.98
N ALA A 147 0.09 -3.04 -11.40
CA ALA A 147 -0.85 -4.02 -10.87
C ALA A 147 -0.13 -5.30 -10.48
N LEU A 148 -0.57 -5.91 -9.40
CA LEU A 148 -0.14 -7.24 -8.97
C LEU A 148 -1.36 -8.15 -8.95
N VAL A 149 -1.28 -9.26 -9.68
CA VAL A 149 -2.31 -10.29 -9.72
C VAL A 149 -1.76 -11.53 -9.03
N PHE A 150 -2.42 -11.99 -7.96
CA PHE A 150 -1.95 -13.14 -7.20
C PHE A 150 -2.19 -14.46 -7.94
N ASP A 151 -3.36 -14.62 -8.56
CA ASP A 151 -3.73 -15.79 -9.33
C ASP A 151 -4.21 -15.36 -10.71
N ASP A 152 -3.38 -15.56 -11.72
CA ASP A 152 -3.66 -15.17 -13.10
C ASP A 152 -4.64 -16.12 -13.80
N ALA A 153 -5.00 -17.25 -13.18
CA ALA A 153 -6.06 -18.12 -13.66
C ALA A 153 -7.46 -17.54 -13.40
N LEU A 154 -7.57 -16.57 -12.45
CA LEU A 154 -8.81 -15.88 -12.19
C LEU A 154 -8.98 -14.68 -13.12
N PRO A 155 -10.22 -14.31 -13.48
CA PRO A 155 -10.45 -13.14 -14.33
C PRO A 155 -9.90 -11.87 -13.69
N VAL A 156 -9.22 -11.04 -14.49
CA VAL A 156 -8.73 -9.73 -14.07
C VAL A 156 -9.62 -8.66 -14.70
N PRO A 157 -10.21 -7.75 -13.91
CA PRO A 157 -11.06 -6.71 -14.46
C PRO A 157 -10.24 -5.71 -15.26
N SER A 158 -10.88 -5.03 -16.21
CA SER A 158 -10.31 -3.90 -16.94
C SER A 158 -11.18 -2.67 -16.71
N GLY A 159 -10.61 -1.49 -16.89
CA GLY A 159 -11.33 -0.24 -16.76
C GLY A 159 -10.59 0.77 -15.90
N VAL A 160 -11.34 1.79 -15.44
CA VAL A 160 -10.80 2.87 -14.63
C VAL A 160 -10.85 2.50 -13.16
N ILE A 161 -9.77 2.80 -12.45
CA ILE A 161 -9.70 2.58 -11.00
C ILE A 161 -10.61 3.60 -10.29
N ALA A 162 -11.47 3.11 -9.41
CA ALA A 162 -12.29 3.92 -8.51
C ALA A 162 -11.69 3.83 -7.11
N TYR A 163 -10.98 4.88 -6.71
CA TYR A 163 -10.39 4.98 -5.37
C TYR A 163 -11.44 5.35 -4.33
N ALA A 164 -11.15 5.05 -3.07
CA ALA A 164 -11.99 5.48 -1.95
C ALA A 164 -12.09 7.02 -1.90
N PRO A 165 -13.24 7.56 -1.42
CA PRO A 165 -13.45 9.01 -1.40
C PRO A 165 -12.35 9.86 -0.76
N PRO A 166 -11.68 9.42 0.34
CA PRO A 166 -10.60 10.22 0.92
C PRO A 166 -9.44 10.56 -0.03
N PHE A 167 -9.23 9.77 -1.08
CA PHE A 167 -8.19 10.07 -2.07
C PHE A 167 -8.49 11.33 -2.88
N GLY A 168 -9.74 11.75 -2.99
CA GLY A 168 -10.12 12.98 -3.69
C GLY A 168 -10.03 12.93 -5.22
N VAL A 169 -10.00 11.74 -5.79
CA VAL A 169 -9.88 11.55 -7.24
C VAL A 169 -10.99 10.69 -7.80
#